data_20b89b1d0fd23f0871cc94e62fea184e
#
_entry.id   20b89b1d0fd23f0871cc94e62fea184e
#
_cell.length_a   1.000
_cell.length_b   1.000
_cell.length_c   1.000
_cell.angle_alpha   90.00
_cell.angle_beta   90.00
_cell.angle_gamma   90.00
#
_symmetry.space_group_name_H-M   'P 1'
#
loop_
_entity.id
_entity.type
_entity.pdbx_description
1 polymer ?
#
loop_
_entity_poly.entity_id
_entity_poly.type
_entity_poly.pdbx_seq_one_letter_code
_entity_poly.pdbx_strand_id
1 'polypeptide(L)'
;KPTDRKEAFQMLKAISGKTHRVVTGYSIQGPGISLVDADIADVTFRNLEDWEIEFYVKSGSALDKAGAYGIQDFIGMVGIEKLEGSFYTVMGLPIYKVYQALKPFILEGRDLIMSYEL
;
A
#
# COMPACT_ATOMS: atom_id res chain seq x y z
N LYS A 1 10.58 -0.76 -5.73
CA LYS A 1 11.20 0.47 -5.18
C LYS A 1 12.09 1.13 -6.22
N PRO A 2 12.13 2.45 -6.27
CA PRO A 2 13.05 3.14 -7.17
C PRO A 2 14.50 2.97 -6.71
N THR A 3 15.43 2.96 -7.68
CA THR A 3 16.86 2.79 -7.40
C THR A 3 17.54 4.11 -7.09
N ASP A 4 17.00 5.23 -7.57
CA ASP A 4 17.51 6.57 -7.34
C ASP A 4 16.39 7.61 -7.45
N ARG A 5 16.74 8.88 -7.21
CA ARG A 5 15.79 9.99 -7.24
C ARG A 5 15.19 10.23 -8.62
N LYS A 6 15.97 10.02 -9.67
CA LYS A 6 15.49 10.18 -11.05
C LYS A 6 14.40 9.16 -11.37
N GLU A 7 14.62 7.90 -11.00
CA GLU A 7 13.63 6.85 -11.18
C GLU A 7 12.39 7.12 -10.35
N ALA A 8 12.55 7.56 -9.09
CA ALA A 8 11.43 7.94 -8.24
C ALA A 8 10.58 9.05 -8.88
N PHE A 9 11.22 10.07 -9.43
CA PHE A 9 10.50 11.13 -10.14
C PHE A 9 9.69 10.57 -11.31
N GLN A 10 10.29 9.73 -12.12
CA GLN A 10 9.62 9.14 -13.28
C GLN A 10 8.46 8.23 -12.89
N MET A 11 8.60 7.46 -11.81
CA MET A 11 7.53 6.59 -11.30
C MET A 11 6.33 7.43 -10.85
N LEU A 12 6.56 8.51 -10.13
CA LEU A 12 5.50 9.42 -9.68
C LEU A 12 4.86 10.17 -10.85
N LYS A 13 5.66 10.56 -11.82
CA LYS A 13 5.16 11.19 -13.04
C LYS A 13 4.23 10.24 -13.81
N ALA A 14 4.55 8.96 -13.82
CA ALA A 14 3.77 7.94 -14.53
C ALA A 14 2.39 7.71 -13.89
N ILE A 15 2.24 7.87 -12.58
CA ILE A 15 0.95 7.69 -11.89
C ILE A 15 0.14 8.98 -11.75
N SER A 16 0.77 10.13 -12.02
CA SER A 16 0.11 11.44 -11.95
C SER A 16 -1.11 11.48 -12.87
N GLY A 17 -2.24 11.92 -12.35
CA GLY A 17 -3.49 12.04 -13.11
C GLY A 17 -4.14 10.73 -13.50
N LYS A 18 -3.72 9.61 -12.89
CA LYS A 18 -4.20 8.27 -13.24
C LYS A 18 -4.65 7.49 -12.03
N THR A 19 -5.37 6.40 -12.29
CA THR A 19 -5.75 5.41 -11.28
C THR A 19 -4.86 4.20 -11.43
N HIS A 20 -4.28 3.75 -10.31
CA HIS A 20 -3.52 2.50 -10.28
C HIS A 20 -4.02 1.59 -9.17
N ARG A 21 -3.77 0.30 -9.34
CA ARG A 21 -4.23 -0.72 -8.40
C ARG A 21 -3.09 -1.13 -7.47
N VAL A 22 -3.37 -1.15 -6.18
CA VAL A 22 -2.49 -1.67 -5.15
C VAL A 22 -3.00 -3.02 -4.71
N VAL A 23 -2.13 -4.02 -4.71
CA VAL A 23 -2.43 -5.38 -4.27
C VAL A 23 -1.52 -5.71 -3.10
N THR A 24 -2.11 -6.07 -1.97
CA THR A 24 -1.35 -6.47 -0.78
C THR A 24 -1.70 -7.91 -0.42
N GLY A 25 -0.70 -8.78 -0.55
CA GLY A 25 -0.83 -10.19 -0.19
C GLY A 25 -0.68 -10.42 1.30
N TYR A 26 -1.31 -11.48 1.80
CA TYR A 26 -1.13 -11.92 3.18
C TYR A 26 -1.27 -13.43 3.30
N SER A 27 -0.69 -13.98 4.35
CA SER A 27 -0.87 -15.40 4.68
C SER A 27 -1.16 -15.57 6.17
N ILE A 28 -1.97 -16.57 6.49
CA ILE A 28 -2.32 -16.95 7.86
C ILE A 28 -2.12 -18.44 8.00
N GLN A 29 -1.36 -18.85 9.00
CA GLN A 29 -1.09 -20.26 9.29
C GLN A 29 -1.28 -20.57 10.76
N GLY A 30 -1.84 -21.73 11.06
CA GLY A 30 -2.05 -22.20 12.42
C GLY A 30 -2.80 -23.52 12.42
N PRO A 31 -3.13 -24.07 13.61
CA PRO A 31 -3.91 -25.31 13.70
C PRO A 31 -5.28 -25.13 13.05
N GLY A 32 -5.52 -25.95 11.99
CA GLY A 32 -6.80 -25.90 11.27
C GLY A 32 -6.97 -24.78 10.27
N ILE A 33 -5.92 -23.99 10.00
CA ILE A 33 -5.98 -22.96 8.97
C ILE A 33 -4.66 -22.85 8.21
N SER A 34 -4.78 -22.74 6.90
CA SER A 34 -3.69 -22.34 6.01
C SER A 34 -4.33 -21.49 4.90
N LEU A 35 -4.11 -20.18 4.93
CA LEU A 35 -4.75 -19.25 4.00
C LEU A 35 -3.72 -18.32 3.39
N VAL A 36 -3.76 -18.19 2.07
CA VAL A 36 -3.01 -17.19 1.30
C VAL A 36 -4.01 -16.43 0.46
N ASP A 37 -4.05 -15.12 0.59
CA ASP A 37 -4.98 -14.28 -0.15
C ASP A 37 -4.40 -12.88 -0.31
N ALA A 38 -5.14 -11.99 -0.93
CA ALA A 38 -4.74 -10.61 -1.15
C ALA A 38 -5.93 -9.66 -1.02
N ASP A 39 -5.63 -8.41 -0.71
CA ASP A 39 -6.61 -7.33 -0.78
C ASP A 39 -6.18 -6.31 -1.82
N ILE A 40 -7.16 -5.63 -2.39
CA ILE A 40 -6.99 -4.74 -3.53
C ILE A 40 -7.58 -3.37 -3.19
N ALA A 41 -6.87 -2.32 -3.57
CA ALA A 41 -7.38 -0.95 -3.49
C ALA A 41 -6.98 -0.18 -4.74
N ASP A 42 -7.87 0.66 -5.24
CA ASP A 42 -7.60 1.52 -6.39
C ASP A 42 -7.36 2.95 -5.92
N VAL A 43 -6.23 3.51 -6.31
CA VAL A 43 -5.77 4.85 -5.92
C VAL A 43 -5.75 5.74 -7.14
N THR A 44 -6.45 6.87 -7.06
CA THR A 44 -6.48 7.87 -8.14
C THR A 44 -5.73 9.11 -7.70
N PHE A 45 -4.70 9.48 -8.46
CA PHE A 45 -3.97 10.73 -8.26
C PHE A 45 -4.55 11.85 -9.14
N ARG A 46 -4.63 13.06 -8.57
CA ARG A 46 -4.80 14.25 -9.40
C ARG A 46 -3.57 14.48 -10.26
N ASN A 47 -3.61 15.41 -11.18
CA ASN A 47 -2.42 15.82 -11.90
C ASN A 47 -1.45 16.48 -10.92
N LEU A 48 -0.23 15.91 -10.82
CA LEU A 48 0.83 16.44 -9.99
C LEU A 48 1.70 17.39 -10.81
N GLU A 49 2.11 18.50 -10.20
CA GLU A 49 3.08 19.40 -10.82
C GLU A 49 4.50 18.88 -10.56
N ASP A 50 5.39 19.14 -11.50
CA ASP A 50 6.77 18.64 -11.41
C ASP A 50 7.47 19.11 -10.14
N TRP A 51 7.23 20.35 -9.70
CA TRP A 51 7.84 20.86 -8.47
C TRP A 51 7.37 20.12 -7.22
N GLU A 52 6.12 19.65 -7.20
CA GLU A 52 5.59 18.86 -6.09
C GLU A 52 6.29 17.51 -6.00
N ILE A 53 6.49 16.87 -7.14
CA ILE A 53 7.20 15.60 -7.21
C ILE A 53 8.67 15.79 -6.79
N GLU A 54 9.32 16.83 -7.29
CA GLU A 54 10.71 17.13 -6.93
C GLU A 54 10.88 17.41 -5.45
N PHE A 55 9.96 18.17 -4.87
CA PHE A 55 9.96 18.47 -3.44
C PHE A 55 9.90 17.18 -2.60
N TYR A 56 9.00 16.28 -2.95
CA TYR A 56 8.85 15.02 -2.25
C TYR A 56 10.06 14.10 -2.44
N VAL A 57 10.55 13.97 -3.67
CA VAL A 57 11.69 13.11 -3.99
C VAL A 57 12.96 13.55 -3.26
N LYS A 58 13.15 14.85 -3.08
CA LYS A 58 14.30 15.39 -2.32
C LYS A 58 14.33 14.93 -0.87
N SER A 59 13.18 14.59 -0.29
CA SER A 59 13.12 14.10 1.10
C SER A 59 13.75 12.70 1.26
N GLY A 60 13.90 11.95 0.16
CA GLY A 60 14.42 10.59 0.16
C GLY A 60 13.38 9.53 0.52
N SER A 61 12.22 9.90 0.99
CA SER A 61 11.17 8.94 1.42
C SER A 61 10.69 8.05 0.29
N ALA A 62 10.69 8.56 -0.95
CA ALA A 62 10.27 7.80 -2.12
C ALA A 62 11.12 6.55 -2.38
N LEU A 63 12.40 6.58 -1.99
CA LEU A 63 13.34 5.50 -2.26
C LEU A 63 13.02 4.23 -1.47
N ASP A 64 12.34 4.36 -0.35
CA ASP A 64 11.99 3.24 0.53
C ASP A 64 10.62 2.65 0.24
N LYS A 65 9.89 3.20 -0.73
CA LYS A 65 8.49 2.82 -0.98
C LYS A 65 8.32 2.09 -2.30
N ALA A 66 7.57 1.00 -2.29
CA ALA A 66 7.08 0.38 -3.51
C ALA A 66 6.20 1.39 -4.26
N GLY A 67 6.45 1.59 -5.57
CA GLY A 67 5.73 2.60 -6.35
C GLY A 67 6.15 4.04 -6.09
N ALA A 68 7.20 4.25 -5.28
CA ALA A 68 7.83 5.54 -4.98
C ALA A 68 7.01 6.47 -4.08
N TYR A 69 5.90 6.01 -3.47
CA TYR A 69 5.16 6.86 -2.53
C TYR A 69 4.59 6.07 -1.35
N GLY A 70 4.37 6.76 -0.24
CA GLY A 70 3.56 6.27 0.86
C GLY A 70 2.27 7.07 0.96
N ILE A 71 1.13 6.39 1.20
CA ILE A 71 -0.16 7.06 1.28
C ILE A 71 -0.21 8.11 2.40
N GLN A 72 0.59 7.93 3.45
CA GLN A 72 0.67 8.86 4.59
C GLN A 72 1.74 9.93 4.42
N ASP A 73 2.53 9.87 3.36
CA ASP A 73 3.56 10.86 3.07
C ASP A 73 2.94 12.09 2.39
N PHE A 74 3.75 13.14 2.26
CA PHE A 74 3.31 14.39 1.66
C PHE A 74 2.61 14.18 0.33
N ILE A 75 3.23 13.43 -0.59
CA ILE A 75 2.70 13.25 -1.94
C ILE A 75 1.38 12.48 -1.95
N GLY A 76 1.22 11.52 -1.03
CA GLY A 76 -0.04 10.80 -0.89
C GLY A 76 -1.15 11.70 -0.35
N MET A 77 -0.84 12.48 0.69
CA MET A 77 -1.82 13.36 1.32
C MET A 77 -2.33 14.47 0.41
N VAL A 78 -1.46 15.05 -0.41
CA VAL A 78 -1.86 16.16 -1.28
C VAL A 78 -2.23 15.73 -2.69
N GLY A 79 -1.85 14.52 -3.10
CA GLY A 79 -2.01 14.05 -4.47
C GLY A 79 -3.13 13.07 -4.70
N ILE A 80 -3.51 12.30 -3.70
CA ILE A 80 -4.58 11.31 -3.87
C ILE A 80 -5.93 11.99 -3.85
N GLU A 81 -6.64 11.88 -4.97
CA GLU A 81 -7.95 12.46 -5.18
C GLU A 81 -9.06 11.51 -4.73
N LYS A 82 -8.86 10.20 -4.93
CA LYS A 82 -9.86 9.19 -4.66
C LYS A 82 -9.21 7.87 -4.26
N LEU A 83 -9.81 7.18 -3.32
CA LEU A 83 -9.41 5.85 -2.89
C LEU A 83 -10.63 4.94 -2.89
N GLU A 84 -10.57 3.83 -3.65
CA GLU A 84 -11.57 2.76 -3.59
C GLU A 84 -10.94 1.53 -2.95
N GLY A 85 -11.41 1.15 -1.77
CA GLY A 85 -10.87 0.07 -0.98
C GLY A 85 -10.41 0.55 0.38
N SER A 86 -9.59 -0.24 1.06
CA SER A 86 -9.10 0.10 2.39
C SER A 86 -7.83 0.94 2.33
N PHE A 87 -7.83 2.06 3.04
CA PHE A 87 -6.63 2.86 3.27
C PHE A 87 -5.47 2.00 3.82
N TYR A 88 -5.78 1.10 4.73
CA TYR A 88 -4.77 0.24 5.36
C TYR A 88 -4.16 -0.76 4.37
N THR A 89 -4.92 -1.20 3.38
CA THR A 89 -4.40 -2.05 2.30
C THR A 89 -3.35 -1.29 1.48
N VAL A 90 -3.56 -0.01 1.21
CA VAL A 90 -2.58 0.81 0.50
C VAL A 90 -1.32 1.01 1.35
N MET A 91 -1.46 1.09 2.68
CA MET A 91 -0.33 1.14 3.60
C MET A 91 0.47 -0.18 3.64
N GLY A 92 -0.10 -1.26 3.15
CA GLY A 92 0.53 -2.57 3.16
C GLY A 92 0.02 -3.50 4.27
N LEU A 93 -1.05 -3.13 4.97
CA LEU A 93 -1.65 -3.94 6.02
C LEU A 93 -3.14 -4.17 5.70
N PRO A 94 -3.51 -5.30 5.07
CA PRO A 94 -4.89 -5.57 4.70
C PRO A 94 -5.71 -6.03 5.92
N ILE A 95 -5.79 -5.16 6.91
CA ILE A 95 -6.29 -5.48 8.26
C ILE A 95 -7.75 -5.96 8.26
N TYR A 96 -8.59 -5.41 7.39
CA TYR A 96 -9.99 -5.81 7.34
C TYR A 96 -10.14 -7.30 7.00
N LYS A 97 -9.50 -7.75 5.90
CA LYS A 97 -9.56 -9.15 5.49
C LYS A 97 -8.85 -10.07 6.47
N VAL A 98 -7.70 -9.65 6.97
CA VAL A 98 -6.94 -10.42 7.95
C VAL A 98 -7.76 -10.63 9.21
N TYR A 99 -8.38 -9.57 9.73
CA TYR A 99 -9.24 -9.68 10.92
C TYR A 99 -10.42 -10.61 10.70
N GLN A 100 -11.11 -10.49 9.55
CA GLN A 100 -12.23 -11.37 9.23
C GLN A 100 -11.82 -12.84 9.21
N ALA A 101 -10.64 -13.13 8.67
CA ALA A 101 -10.13 -14.50 8.63
C ALA A 101 -9.72 -15.02 10.01
N LEU A 102 -9.17 -14.14 10.87
CA LEU A 102 -8.71 -14.50 12.22
C LEU A 102 -9.84 -14.60 13.24
N LYS A 103 -10.93 -13.88 13.05
CA LYS A 103 -11.99 -13.74 14.06
C LYS A 103 -12.49 -15.04 14.65
N PRO A 104 -12.81 -16.10 13.87
CA PRO A 104 -13.25 -17.37 14.43
C PRO A 104 -12.18 -18.02 15.32
N PHE A 105 -10.90 -17.86 14.98
CA PHE A 105 -9.78 -18.47 15.70
C PHE A 105 -9.44 -17.73 16.97
N ILE A 106 -9.60 -16.41 17.00
CA ILE A 106 -9.44 -15.59 18.21
C ILE A 106 -10.43 -16.04 19.28
N LEU A 107 -11.67 -16.27 18.88
CA LEU A 107 -12.72 -16.74 19.79
C LEU A 107 -12.46 -18.15 20.32
N GLU A 108 -11.74 -18.99 19.56
CA GLU A 108 -11.39 -20.35 19.98
C GLU A 108 -10.06 -20.44 20.74
N GLY A 109 -9.31 -19.33 20.83
CA GLY A 109 -8.02 -19.30 21.52
C GLY A 109 -6.90 -20.06 20.82
N ARG A 110 -6.97 -20.18 19.48
CA ARG A 110 -5.93 -20.85 18.71
C ARG A 110 -4.71 -19.97 18.48
N ASP A 111 -3.54 -20.62 18.44
CA ASP A 111 -2.30 -19.95 18.05
C ASP A 111 -2.22 -19.79 16.54
N LEU A 112 -1.90 -18.57 16.08
CA LEU A 112 -1.84 -18.25 14.67
C LEU A 112 -0.51 -17.58 14.32
N ILE A 113 -0.03 -17.88 13.11
CA ILE A 113 1.09 -17.17 12.48
C ILE A 113 0.55 -16.40 11.29
N MET A 114 0.80 -15.11 11.28
CA MET A 114 0.32 -14.21 10.22
C MET A 114 1.49 -13.45 9.60
N SER A 115 1.45 -13.31 8.26
CA SER A 115 2.37 -12.43 7.54
C SER A 115 1.64 -11.70 6.43
N TYR A 116 2.17 -10.53 6.03
CA TYR A 116 1.62 -9.73 4.95
C TYR A 116 2.76 -9.14 4.12
N GLU A 117 2.47 -8.90 2.83
CA GLU A 117 3.43 -8.36 1.87
C GLU A 117 2.78 -7.30 0.99
N LEU A 118 3.57 -6.30 0.63
CA LEU A 118 3.20 -5.27 -0.34
C LEU A 118 3.41 -5.75 -1.78
#